data_a2a01e9052e97264925838012a04b75c
#
_entry.id   a2a01e9052e97264925838012a04b75c
#
_cell.length_a   1.000
_cell.length_b   1.000
_cell.length_c   1.000
_cell.angle_alpha   90.00
_cell.angle_beta   90.00
_cell.angle_gamma   90.00
#
_symmetry.space_group_name_H-M   'P 1'
#
loop_
_entity.id
_entity.type
_entity.pdbx_description
1 polymer ?
#
loop_
_entity_poly.entity_id
_entity_poly.type
_entity_poly.pdbx_seq_one_letter_code
_entity_poly.pdbx_strand_id
1 'polypeptide(L)'
;MTEEPLTEQPEPEAPTPSWLPAFDWKAAVILTLGIVVLTVVHYHPDPLRLGMQFRLFSWQGLNFLLLFLVPVVVIKFVFRESLADYGLQMGEWRVWGKWLLLFLAVFIPCAIIASRLPEFARYYPRYRPMLTNHWLIFASLGGWLVYFCAWEFFFRGFMLFGLGKRIGAVAIFVQMAPFVMAHFPKPELESWAAIIAGIALGLMAWRGRSFVGPWLLHWLAATAMDLFVVFWPLHPR
;
A
#
# COMPACT_ATOMS: atom_id res chain seq x y z
N MET A 1 -64.65 30.41 -4.65
CA MET A 1 -64.09 29.06 -4.85
C MET A 1 -62.78 29.25 -5.58
N THR A 2 -61.71 29.23 -4.86
CA THR A 2 -60.36 29.33 -5.41
C THR A 2 -59.88 27.88 -5.64
N GLU A 3 -59.67 27.51 -6.90
CA GLU A 3 -59.10 26.22 -7.29
C GLU A 3 -57.65 26.16 -6.82
N GLU A 4 -57.29 25.17 -5.98
CA GLU A 4 -55.92 24.85 -5.64
C GLU A 4 -55.21 24.28 -6.88
N PRO A 5 -53.97 24.72 -7.20
CA PRO A 5 -53.23 24.16 -8.30
C PRO A 5 -52.85 22.72 -7.98
N LEU A 6 -53.19 21.81 -8.88
CA LEU A 6 -52.77 20.41 -8.85
C LEU A 6 -51.23 20.37 -8.83
N THR A 7 -50.65 19.95 -7.71
CA THR A 7 -49.20 19.63 -7.63
C THR A 7 -48.92 18.43 -8.51
N GLU A 8 -48.27 18.66 -9.66
CA GLU A 8 -47.73 17.58 -10.49
C GLU A 8 -46.83 16.71 -9.61
N GLN A 9 -47.25 15.47 -9.40
CA GLN A 9 -46.37 14.46 -8.79
C GLN A 9 -45.19 14.19 -9.77
N PRO A 10 -43.93 14.17 -9.30
CA PRO A 10 -42.81 13.83 -10.18
C PRO A 10 -43.05 12.45 -10.81
N GLU A 11 -42.91 12.39 -12.13
CA GLU A 11 -42.99 11.09 -12.85
C GLU A 11 -42.08 10.08 -12.20
N PRO A 12 -42.53 8.82 -11.97
CA PRO A 12 -41.70 7.77 -11.43
C PRO A 12 -40.49 7.55 -12.36
N GLU A 13 -39.29 7.69 -11.79
CA GLU A 13 -38.05 7.39 -12.55
C GLU A 13 -38.17 6.02 -13.22
N ALA A 14 -37.89 5.97 -14.51
CA ALA A 14 -37.92 4.73 -15.28
C ALA A 14 -37.02 3.70 -14.62
N PRO A 15 -37.49 2.47 -14.39
CA PRO A 15 -36.68 1.44 -13.71
C PRO A 15 -35.39 1.21 -14.51
N THR A 16 -34.25 1.36 -13.85
CA THR A 16 -32.94 1.05 -14.43
C THR A 16 -32.95 -0.40 -14.93
N PRO A 17 -32.51 -0.66 -16.17
CA PRO A 17 -32.51 -1.99 -16.73
C PRO A 17 -31.78 -2.98 -15.80
N SER A 18 -32.39 -4.11 -15.49
CA SER A 18 -31.86 -5.11 -14.52
C SER A 18 -30.49 -5.71 -14.89
N TRP A 19 -30.03 -5.51 -16.13
CA TRP A 19 -28.72 -5.92 -16.60
C TRP A 19 -27.60 -4.89 -16.38
N LEU A 20 -27.94 -3.63 -15.99
CA LEU A 20 -26.93 -2.64 -15.60
C LEU A 20 -26.66 -2.81 -14.10
N PRO A 21 -25.41 -3.20 -13.71
CA PRO A 21 -25.06 -3.22 -12.30
C PRO A 21 -25.16 -1.81 -11.72
N ALA A 22 -25.65 -1.70 -10.50
CA ALA A 22 -25.69 -0.43 -9.77
C ALA A 22 -24.29 0.21 -9.76
N PHE A 23 -24.15 1.42 -10.29
CA PHE A 23 -22.88 2.12 -10.35
C PHE A 23 -22.46 2.59 -8.94
N ASP A 24 -21.40 1.97 -8.39
CA ASP A 24 -20.80 2.43 -7.14
C ASP A 24 -19.71 3.45 -7.44
N TRP A 25 -20.06 4.72 -7.34
CA TRP A 25 -19.14 5.82 -7.61
C TRP A 25 -17.93 5.84 -6.66
N LYS A 26 -18.07 5.39 -5.39
CA LYS A 26 -16.95 5.33 -4.45
C LYS A 26 -15.96 4.25 -4.85
N ALA A 27 -16.42 3.08 -5.28
CA ALA A 27 -15.56 2.05 -5.84
C ALA A 27 -14.83 2.56 -7.10
N ALA A 28 -15.53 3.25 -8.00
CA ALA A 28 -14.92 3.85 -9.18
C ALA A 28 -13.84 4.88 -8.82
N VAL A 29 -14.08 5.74 -7.83
CA VAL A 29 -13.07 6.69 -7.33
C VAL A 29 -11.85 5.96 -6.75
N ILE A 30 -12.05 4.93 -5.92
CA ILE A 30 -10.95 4.16 -5.33
C ILE A 30 -10.07 3.53 -6.40
N LEU A 31 -10.68 2.86 -7.39
CA LEU A 31 -9.95 2.20 -8.47
C LEU A 31 -9.24 3.20 -9.38
N THR A 32 -9.93 4.26 -9.80
CA THR A 32 -9.35 5.29 -10.66
C THR A 32 -8.20 6.02 -9.96
N LEU A 33 -8.40 6.43 -8.71
CA LEU A 33 -7.35 7.07 -7.92
C LEU A 33 -6.17 6.11 -7.71
N GLY A 34 -6.45 4.82 -7.49
CA GLY A 34 -5.43 3.77 -7.42
C GLY A 34 -4.52 3.76 -8.64
N ILE A 35 -5.11 3.73 -9.83
CA ILE A 35 -4.36 3.74 -11.09
C ILE A 35 -3.59 5.06 -11.27
N VAL A 36 -4.27 6.21 -11.08
CA VAL A 36 -3.63 7.53 -11.25
C VAL A 36 -2.44 7.71 -10.33
N VAL A 37 -2.60 7.42 -9.03
CA VAL A 37 -1.52 7.58 -8.04
C VAL A 37 -0.33 6.70 -8.37
N LEU A 38 -0.56 5.41 -8.67
CA LEU A 38 0.52 4.49 -9.00
C LEU A 38 1.22 4.87 -10.31
N THR A 39 0.47 5.39 -11.29
CA THR A 39 1.05 5.92 -12.54
C THR A 39 1.95 7.12 -12.26
N VAL A 40 1.48 8.09 -11.48
CA VAL A 40 2.30 9.28 -11.13
C VAL A 40 3.58 8.86 -10.38
N VAL A 41 3.46 8.00 -9.38
CA VAL A 41 4.63 7.50 -8.61
C VAL A 41 5.62 6.75 -9.50
N HIS A 42 5.14 5.97 -10.46
CA HIS A 42 5.98 5.20 -11.38
C HIS A 42 6.79 6.12 -12.32
N TYR A 43 6.14 7.13 -12.91
CA TYR A 43 6.79 8.01 -13.89
C TYR A 43 7.57 9.18 -13.27
N HIS A 44 7.44 9.42 -11.96
CA HIS A 44 8.16 10.48 -11.25
C HIS A 44 9.07 9.97 -10.13
N PRO A 45 10.13 9.18 -10.45
CA PRO A 45 11.03 8.61 -9.45
C PRO A 45 11.97 9.63 -8.80
N ASP A 46 12.04 10.85 -9.33
CA ASP A 46 12.83 11.96 -8.79
C ASP A 46 12.06 13.28 -8.97
N PRO A 47 11.00 13.50 -8.19
CA PRO A 47 10.06 14.60 -8.42
C PRO A 47 10.68 15.99 -8.23
N LEU A 48 11.67 16.12 -7.35
CA LEU A 48 12.31 17.40 -7.03
C LEU A 48 13.67 17.58 -7.71
N ARG A 49 14.14 16.57 -8.48
CA ARG A 49 15.45 16.56 -9.16
C ARG A 49 16.62 16.91 -8.23
N LEU A 50 16.51 16.46 -6.98
CA LEU A 50 17.55 16.62 -5.97
C LEU A 50 18.72 15.69 -6.24
N GLY A 51 19.91 16.05 -5.75
CA GLY A 51 21.09 15.19 -5.88
C GLY A 51 20.86 13.78 -5.33
N MET A 52 21.70 12.82 -5.74
CA MET A 52 21.54 11.38 -5.46
C MET A 52 21.24 11.06 -3.97
N GLN A 53 21.85 11.81 -3.07
CA GLN A 53 21.67 11.64 -1.62
C GLN A 53 20.25 11.97 -1.12
N PHE A 54 19.51 12.86 -1.82
CA PHE A 54 18.15 13.26 -1.43
C PHE A 54 17.07 12.65 -2.31
N ARG A 55 17.45 12.01 -3.42
CA ARG A 55 16.51 11.45 -4.39
C ARG A 55 15.53 10.46 -3.76
N LEU A 56 16.03 9.57 -2.89
CA LEU A 56 15.16 8.60 -2.23
C LEU A 56 14.13 9.29 -1.32
N PHE A 57 14.57 10.27 -0.54
CA PHE A 57 13.67 10.98 0.39
C PHE A 57 12.64 11.86 -0.33
N SER A 58 13.02 12.49 -1.45
CA SER A 58 12.06 13.24 -2.28
C SER A 58 10.99 12.33 -2.89
N TRP A 59 11.40 11.15 -3.34
CA TRP A 59 10.47 10.13 -3.83
C TRP A 59 9.58 9.57 -2.71
N GLN A 60 10.13 9.29 -1.53
CA GLN A 60 9.34 8.87 -0.37
C GLN A 60 8.34 9.94 0.06
N GLY A 61 8.72 11.23 0.04
CA GLY A 61 7.83 12.36 0.30
C GLY A 61 6.67 12.46 -0.67
N LEU A 62 6.93 12.31 -1.98
CA LEU A 62 5.87 12.26 -3.00
C LEU A 62 4.93 11.06 -2.74
N ASN A 63 5.49 9.90 -2.44
CA ASN A 63 4.69 8.72 -2.13
C ASN A 63 3.82 8.94 -0.88
N PHE A 64 4.36 9.55 0.17
CA PHE A 64 3.58 9.86 1.36
C PHE A 64 2.42 10.81 1.05
N LEU A 65 2.67 11.86 0.26
CA LEU A 65 1.63 12.77 -0.19
C LEU A 65 0.52 12.02 -0.96
N LEU A 66 0.89 11.22 -1.95
CA LEU A 66 -0.06 10.59 -2.86
C LEU A 66 -0.73 9.34 -2.28
N LEU A 67 0.02 8.50 -1.53
CA LEU A 67 -0.47 7.24 -1.01
C LEU A 67 -1.10 7.35 0.39
N PHE A 68 -0.87 8.45 1.12
CA PHE A 68 -1.45 8.67 2.43
C PHE A 68 -2.37 9.89 2.47
N LEU A 69 -1.83 11.08 2.19
CA LEU A 69 -2.61 12.32 2.38
C LEU A 69 -3.76 12.43 1.38
N VAL A 70 -3.57 12.09 0.11
CA VAL A 70 -4.66 12.13 -0.88
C VAL A 70 -5.81 11.18 -0.50
N PRO A 71 -5.59 9.89 -0.18
CA PRO A 71 -6.64 9.01 0.35
C PRO A 71 -7.31 9.54 1.61
N VAL A 72 -6.55 10.10 2.57
CA VAL A 72 -7.12 10.72 3.79
C VAL A 72 -8.09 11.84 3.42
N VAL A 73 -7.70 12.74 2.51
CA VAL A 73 -8.57 13.82 2.03
C VAL A 73 -9.82 13.27 1.36
N VAL A 74 -9.68 12.27 0.49
CA VAL A 74 -10.83 11.64 -0.19
C VAL A 74 -11.78 10.98 0.82
N ILE A 75 -11.26 10.21 1.78
CA ILE A 75 -12.11 9.57 2.80
C ILE A 75 -12.85 10.63 3.63
N LYS A 76 -12.13 11.64 4.12
CA LYS A 76 -12.71 12.63 5.06
C LYS A 76 -13.65 13.62 4.40
N PHE A 77 -13.30 14.13 3.23
CA PHE A 77 -14.00 15.26 2.63
C PHE A 77 -14.89 14.87 1.44
N VAL A 78 -14.50 13.84 0.67
CA VAL A 78 -15.31 13.38 -0.48
C VAL A 78 -16.28 12.28 -0.04
N PHE A 79 -15.79 11.24 0.63
CA PHE A 79 -16.64 10.13 1.11
C PHE A 79 -17.38 10.47 2.40
N ARG A 80 -16.83 11.39 3.21
CA ARG A 80 -17.32 11.78 4.53
C ARG A 80 -17.42 10.60 5.49
N GLU A 81 -16.41 9.73 5.46
CA GLU A 81 -16.33 8.51 6.25
C GLU A 81 -15.24 8.61 7.32
N SER A 82 -15.24 7.67 8.29
CA SER A 82 -14.23 7.60 9.33
C SER A 82 -12.95 6.93 8.80
N LEU A 83 -11.78 7.47 9.15
CA LEU A 83 -10.50 6.84 8.84
C LEU A 83 -10.34 5.48 9.53
N ALA A 84 -10.98 5.28 10.68
CA ALA A 84 -10.99 3.98 11.36
C ALA A 84 -11.64 2.88 10.52
N ASP A 85 -12.66 3.22 9.72
CA ASP A 85 -13.30 2.28 8.78
C ASP A 85 -12.37 1.83 7.65
N TYR A 86 -11.28 2.57 7.44
CA TYR A 86 -10.20 2.26 6.51
C TYR A 86 -8.95 1.72 7.21
N GLY A 87 -9.12 1.20 8.43
CA GLY A 87 -8.07 0.53 9.18
C GLY A 87 -7.03 1.45 9.81
N LEU A 88 -7.24 2.78 9.81
CA LEU A 88 -6.38 3.74 10.54
C LEU A 88 -6.77 3.71 12.03
N GLN A 89 -6.50 2.59 12.64
CA GLN A 89 -6.73 2.26 14.05
C GLN A 89 -5.87 1.05 14.44
N MET A 90 -5.69 0.81 15.73
CA MET A 90 -4.95 -0.38 16.20
C MET A 90 -5.66 -1.70 15.87
N GLY A 91 -6.99 -1.69 15.82
CA GLY A 91 -7.79 -2.88 15.54
C GLY A 91 -7.50 -4.03 16.52
N GLU A 92 -7.60 -5.26 16.01
CA GLU A 92 -7.36 -6.49 16.79
C GLU A 92 -5.86 -6.81 16.86
N TRP A 93 -5.11 -6.06 17.68
CA TRP A 93 -3.65 -6.13 17.72
C TRP A 93 -3.13 -7.54 18.09
N ARG A 94 -3.87 -8.31 18.89
CA ARG A 94 -3.50 -9.70 19.22
C ARG A 94 -3.60 -10.64 18.01
N VAL A 95 -4.50 -10.31 17.07
CA VAL A 95 -4.67 -11.08 15.83
C VAL A 95 -3.52 -10.74 14.88
N TRP A 96 -3.37 -9.47 14.49
CA TRP A 96 -2.33 -9.11 13.54
C TRP A 96 -0.91 -9.30 14.12
N GLY A 97 -0.72 -9.17 15.43
CA GLY A 97 0.57 -9.42 16.08
C GLY A 97 1.04 -10.88 15.97
N LYS A 98 0.10 -11.86 16.11
CA LYS A 98 0.43 -13.28 15.87
C LYS A 98 0.83 -13.53 14.43
N TRP A 99 0.11 -12.96 13.47
CA TRP A 99 0.44 -13.06 12.05
C TRP A 99 1.78 -12.39 11.72
N LEU A 100 2.07 -11.23 12.33
CA LEU A 100 3.35 -10.54 12.21
C LEU A 100 4.52 -11.46 12.59
N LEU A 101 4.45 -12.07 13.77
CA LEU A 101 5.50 -12.99 14.25
C LEU A 101 5.64 -14.22 13.36
N LEU A 102 4.53 -14.82 12.94
CA LEU A 102 4.53 -15.98 12.04
C LEU A 102 5.18 -15.65 10.69
N PHE A 103 4.79 -14.52 10.09
CA PHE A 103 5.34 -14.12 8.80
C PHE A 103 6.81 -13.72 8.90
N LEU A 104 7.25 -13.06 9.97
CA LEU A 104 8.66 -12.78 10.19
C LEU A 104 9.47 -14.08 10.36
N ALA A 105 8.95 -15.07 11.09
CA ALA A 105 9.62 -16.36 11.26
C ALA A 105 9.85 -17.09 9.93
N VAL A 106 8.96 -16.93 8.95
CA VAL A 106 9.11 -17.49 7.59
C VAL A 106 9.96 -16.57 6.72
N PHE A 107 9.68 -15.26 6.77
CA PHE A 107 10.34 -14.29 5.89
C PHE A 107 11.83 -14.15 6.15
N ILE A 108 12.27 -14.09 7.43
CA ILE A 108 13.69 -13.85 7.77
C ILE A 108 14.63 -14.91 7.18
N PRO A 109 14.38 -16.23 7.32
CA PRO A 109 15.19 -17.24 6.66
C PRO A 109 15.19 -17.09 5.12
N CYS A 110 14.04 -16.84 4.52
CA CYS A 110 13.94 -16.62 3.07
C CYS A 110 14.74 -15.39 2.62
N ALA A 111 14.68 -14.29 3.38
CA ALA A 111 15.40 -13.06 3.09
C ALA A 111 16.92 -13.24 3.22
N ILE A 112 17.39 -14.01 4.21
CA ILE A 112 18.82 -14.38 4.34
C ILE A 112 19.28 -15.14 3.09
N ILE A 113 18.51 -16.08 2.59
CA ILE A 113 18.85 -16.83 1.37
C ILE A 113 18.80 -15.90 0.15
N ALA A 114 17.71 -15.14 -0.01
CA ALA A 114 17.51 -14.23 -1.14
C ALA A 114 18.59 -13.14 -1.21
N SER A 115 19.04 -12.60 -0.07
CA SER A 115 20.10 -11.58 -0.02
C SER A 115 21.43 -12.04 -0.62
N ARG A 116 21.61 -13.38 -0.76
CA ARG A 116 22.80 -14.01 -1.39
C ARG A 116 22.69 -14.12 -2.90
N LEU A 117 21.50 -13.95 -3.48
CA LEU A 117 21.31 -14.00 -4.92
C LEU A 117 21.86 -12.72 -5.56
N PRO A 118 22.61 -12.82 -6.70
CA PRO A 118 23.22 -11.66 -7.35
C PRO A 118 22.25 -10.55 -7.73
N GLU A 119 21.02 -10.90 -8.08
CA GLU A 119 19.97 -9.96 -8.43
C GLU A 119 19.51 -9.10 -7.25
N PHE A 120 19.39 -9.71 -6.04
CA PHE A 120 19.09 -8.98 -4.82
C PHE A 120 20.26 -8.10 -4.38
N ALA A 121 21.49 -8.62 -4.40
CA ALA A 121 22.68 -7.85 -4.06
C ALA A 121 22.92 -6.65 -5.00
N ARG A 122 22.45 -6.72 -6.26
CA ARG A 122 22.49 -5.59 -7.19
C ARG A 122 21.37 -4.59 -6.94
N TYR A 123 20.20 -5.04 -6.52
CA TYR A 123 19.04 -4.19 -6.31
C TYR A 123 19.07 -3.50 -4.94
N TYR A 124 19.50 -4.18 -3.90
CA TYR A 124 19.58 -3.70 -2.51
C TYR A 124 21.00 -3.30 -2.11
N PRO A 125 21.21 -2.42 -1.11
CA PRO A 125 20.17 -1.61 -0.49
C PRO A 125 19.65 -0.53 -1.44
N ARG A 126 18.40 -0.14 -1.29
CA ARG A 126 17.79 0.94 -2.10
C ARG A 126 18.43 2.29 -1.84
N TYR A 127 18.89 2.55 -0.64
CA TYR A 127 19.62 3.76 -0.26
C TYR A 127 21.13 3.50 -0.27
N ARG A 128 21.76 3.62 -1.44
CA ARG A 128 23.18 3.34 -1.67
C ARG A 128 24.15 4.11 -0.77
N PRO A 129 23.91 5.40 -0.36
CA PRO A 129 24.83 6.11 0.52
C PRO A 129 25.10 5.41 1.86
N MET A 130 24.22 4.53 2.34
CA MET A 130 24.45 3.74 3.56
C MET A 130 25.61 2.73 3.44
N LEU A 131 26.06 2.40 2.22
CA LEU A 131 27.22 1.52 1.99
C LEU A 131 28.56 2.18 2.37
N THR A 132 28.65 3.50 2.28
CA THR A 132 29.86 4.27 2.58
C THR A 132 29.77 5.00 3.93
N ASN A 133 28.56 5.26 4.40
CA ASN A 133 28.32 5.90 5.71
C ASN A 133 27.19 5.15 6.44
N HIS A 134 27.59 4.27 7.36
CA HIS A 134 26.64 3.42 8.10
C HIS A 134 25.68 4.18 9.01
N TRP A 135 26.00 5.41 9.42
CA TRP A 135 25.07 6.26 10.16
C TRP A 135 23.81 6.62 9.37
N LEU A 136 23.90 6.60 8.04
CA LEU A 136 22.76 6.83 7.17
C LEU A 136 21.74 5.68 7.17
N ILE A 137 22.06 4.55 7.82
CA ILE A 137 21.11 3.46 8.08
C ILE A 137 19.91 4.00 8.85
N PHE A 138 20.12 4.79 9.91
CA PHE A 138 19.02 5.34 10.69
C PHE A 138 18.09 6.25 9.86
N ALA A 139 18.66 7.05 8.97
CA ALA A 139 17.87 7.85 8.03
C ALA A 139 17.08 6.96 7.05
N SER A 140 17.69 5.87 6.56
CA SER A 140 17.01 4.89 5.70
C SER A 140 15.87 4.19 6.43
N LEU A 141 16.10 3.73 7.66
CA LEU A 141 15.08 3.07 8.50
C LEU A 141 13.87 3.98 8.74
N GLY A 142 14.12 5.24 9.12
CA GLY A 142 13.06 6.23 9.33
C GLY A 142 12.30 6.55 8.05
N GLY A 143 13.01 6.72 6.93
CA GLY A 143 12.41 6.94 5.62
C GLY A 143 11.51 5.77 5.18
N TRP A 144 11.97 4.53 5.37
CA TRP A 144 11.17 3.34 5.07
C TRP A 144 9.97 3.18 6.00
N LEU A 145 10.10 3.53 7.27
CA LEU A 145 8.98 3.50 8.21
C LEU A 145 7.83 4.39 7.71
N VAL A 146 8.13 5.63 7.35
CA VAL A 146 7.14 6.59 6.83
C VAL A 146 6.60 6.15 5.47
N TYR A 147 7.47 5.71 4.57
CA TYR A 147 7.07 5.24 3.24
C TYR A 147 6.10 4.05 3.32
N PHE A 148 6.44 3.00 4.10
CA PHE A 148 5.57 1.83 4.22
C PHE A 148 4.29 2.11 5.00
N CYS A 149 4.25 3.11 5.89
CA CYS A 149 3.00 3.59 6.45
C CYS A 149 2.04 4.06 5.36
N ALA A 150 2.52 4.90 4.44
CA ALA A 150 1.73 5.38 3.32
C ALA A 150 1.34 4.26 2.35
N TRP A 151 2.29 3.39 2.03
CA TRP A 151 2.12 2.26 1.14
C TRP A 151 1.04 1.29 1.64
N GLU A 152 1.15 0.85 2.89
CA GLU A 152 0.19 -0.10 3.46
C GLU A 152 -1.18 0.55 3.75
N PHE A 153 -1.20 1.83 4.13
CA PHE A 153 -2.48 2.54 4.22
C PHE A 153 -3.18 2.63 2.87
N PHE A 154 -2.45 2.85 1.78
CA PHE A 154 -3.03 2.87 0.44
C PHE A 154 -3.66 1.53 0.06
N PHE A 155 -2.88 0.44 0.13
CA PHE A 155 -3.35 -0.87 -0.31
C PHE A 155 -4.31 -1.52 0.69
N ARG A 156 -3.95 -1.56 1.99
CA ARG A 156 -4.70 -2.29 3.04
C ARG A 156 -5.69 -1.41 3.78
N GLY A 157 -5.47 -0.10 3.73
CA GLY A 157 -6.44 0.88 4.21
C GLY A 157 -7.44 1.26 3.12
N PHE A 158 -7.03 2.17 2.25
CA PHE A 158 -7.91 2.82 1.27
C PHE A 158 -8.51 1.83 0.26
N MET A 159 -7.69 1.04 -0.42
CA MET A 159 -8.21 0.10 -1.42
C MET A 159 -8.95 -1.08 -0.78
N LEU A 160 -8.30 -1.81 0.12
CA LEU A 160 -8.89 -3.03 0.69
C LEU A 160 -10.18 -2.76 1.45
N PHE A 161 -10.16 -1.89 2.46
CA PHE A 161 -11.35 -1.62 3.26
C PHE A 161 -12.40 -0.82 2.50
N GLY A 162 -11.96 0.12 1.64
CA GLY A 162 -12.88 0.89 0.81
C GLY A 162 -13.66 0.03 -0.18
N LEU A 163 -13.00 -0.87 -0.89
CA LEU A 163 -13.65 -1.84 -1.79
C LEU A 163 -14.35 -2.95 -1.01
N GLY A 164 -13.79 -3.36 0.13
CA GLY A 164 -14.36 -4.43 0.97
C GLY A 164 -15.78 -4.15 1.44
N LYS A 165 -16.14 -2.88 1.64
CA LYS A 165 -17.51 -2.46 1.95
C LYS A 165 -18.51 -2.79 0.81
N ARG A 166 -18.04 -3.08 -0.39
CA ARG A 166 -18.83 -3.29 -1.61
C ARG A 166 -18.75 -4.70 -2.16
N ILE A 167 -17.55 -5.25 -2.21
CA ILE A 167 -17.26 -6.57 -2.81
C ILE A 167 -16.75 -7.60 -1.78
N GLY A 168 -16.81 -7.27 -0.48
CA GLY A 168 -16.37 -8.17 0.58
C GLY A 168 -14.90 -8.58 0.43
N ALA A 169 -14.59 -9.82 0.82
CA ALA A 169 -13.21 -10.33 0.85
C ALA A 169 -12.54 -10.43 -0.54
N VAL A 170 -13.29 -10.34 -1.64
CA VAL A 170 -12.72 -10.27 -3.01
C VAL A 170 -11.80 -9.05 -3.16
N ALA A 171 -12.03 -7.99 -2.39
CA ALA A 171 -11.15 -6.82 -2.35
C ALA A 171 -9.68 -7.15 -2.02
N ILE A 172 -9.41 -8.28 -1.33
CA ILE A 172 -8.05 -8.76 -1.06
C ILE A 172 -7.32 -9.05 -2.37
N PHE A 173 -8.00 -9.67 -3.33
CA PHE A 173 -7.42 -10.00 -4.63
C PHE A 173 -7.36 -8.78 -5.56
N VAL A 174 -8.35 -7.90 -5.49
CA VAL A 174 -8.38 -6.67 -6.30
C VAL A 174 -7.20 -5.76 -5.92
N GLN A 175 -6.94 -5.52 -4.64
CA GLN A 175 -5.80 -4.70 -4.21
C GLN A 175 -4.44 -5.39 -4.43
N MET A 176 -4.40 -6.74 -4.41
CA MET A 176 -3.18 -7.51 -4.66
C MET A 176 -2.65 -7.27 -6.08
N ALA A 177 -3.50 -7.15 -7.09
CA ALA A 177 -3.06 -7.00 -8.47
C ALA A 177 -2.15 -5.77 -8.68
N PRO A 178 -2.57 -4.52 -8.39
CA PRO A 178 -1.69 -3.37 -8.53
C PRO A 178 -0.50 -3.40 -7.54
N PHE A 179 -0.63 -4.04 -6.39
CA PHE A 179 0.49 -4.26 -5.47
C PHE A 179 1.60 -5.11 -6.10
N VAL A 180 1.25 -6.20 -6.79
CA VAL A 180 2.20 -7.05 -7.51
C VAL A 180 2.82 -6.29 -8.68
N MET A 181 2.02 -5.56 -9.48
CA MET A 181 2.52 -4.77 -10.60
C MET A 181 3.58 -3.74 -10.15
N ALA A 182 3.42 -3.15 -8.98
CA ALA A 182 4.40 -2.23 -8.42
C ALA A 182 5.72 -2.92 -7.98
N HIS A 183 5.76 -4.25 -7.96
CA HIS A 183 6.98 -5.04 -7.71
C HIS A 183 7.73 -5.44 -8.98
N PHE A 184 7.16 -5.27 -10.19
CA PHE A 184 7.82 -5.65 -11.45
C PHE A 184 9.22 -5.04 -11.68
N PRO A 185 9.57 -3.83 -11.21
CA PRO A 185 10.94 -3.31 -11.29
C PRO A 185 11.95 -3.96 -10.34
N LYS A 186 11.51 -4.89 -9.46
CA LYS A 186 12.34 -5.59 -8.49
C LYS A 186 12.85 -6.94 -9.02
N PRO A 187 13.72 -7.67 -8.27
CA PRO A 187 14.09 -9.03 -8.64
C PRO A 187 12.87 -9.92 -8.90
N GLU A 188 12.93 -10.76 -9.94
CA GLU A 188 11.79 -11.56 -10.38
C GLU A 188 11.17 -12.39 -9.25
N LEU A 189 12.02 -13.05 -8.46
CA LEU A 189 11.57 -13.85 -7.31
C LEU A 189 10.74 -13.02 -6.30
N GLU A 190 11.11 -11.74 -6.10
CA GLU A 190 10.35 -10.84 -5.22
C GLU A 190 8.98 -10.49 -5.81
N SER A 191 8.88 -10.36 -7.13
CA SER A 191 7.61 -10.12 -7.81
C SER A 191 6.66 -11.32 -7.68
N TRP A 192 7.18 -12.54 -7.79
CA TRP A 192 6.40 -13.75 -7.51
C TRP A 192 5.99 -13.84 -6.02
N ALA A 193 6.91 -13.57 -5.11
CA ALA A 193 6.61 -13.54 -3.68
C ALA A 193 5.57 -12.48 -3.32
N ALA A 194 5.51 -11.37 -4.07
CA ALA A 194 4.53 -10.30 -3.85
C ALA A 194 3.07 -10.76 -4.07
N ILE A 195 2.81 -11.82 -4.85
CA ILE A 195 1.48 -12.41 -4.98
C ILE A 195 1.04 -12.99 -3.63
N ILE A 196 1.90 -13.82 -3.04
CA ILE A 196 1.65 -14.45 -1.73
C ILE A 196 1.56 -13.37 -0.63
N ALA A 197 2.50 -12.42 -0.63
CA ALA A 197 2.52 -11.32 0.32
C ALA A 197 1.29 -10.42 0.19
N GLY A 198 0.84 -10.13 -1.03
CA GLY A 198 -0.35 -9.30 -1.29
C GLY A 198 -1.62 -9.89 -0.67
N ILE A 199 -1.79 -11.21 -0.79
CA ILE A 199 -2.90 -11.95 -0.18
C ILE A 199 -2.73 -12.01 1.35
N ALA A 200 -1.54 -12.40 1.82
CA ALA A 200 -1.26 -12.60 3.24
C ALA A 200 -1.41 -11.31 4.05
N LEU A 201 -0.84 -10.20 3.57
CA LEU A 201 -0.98 -8.87 4.18
C LEU A 201 -2.43 -8.36 4.11
N GLY A 202 -3.14 -8.67 3.00
CA GLY A 202 -4.56 -8.37 2.86
C GLY A 202 -5.41 -9.11 3.90
N LEU A 203 -5.19 -10.41 4.08
CA LEU A 203 -5.86 -11.22 5.11
C LEU A 203 -5.52 -10.74 6.53
N MET A 204 -4.26 -10.39 6.78
CA MET A 204 -3.80 -9.86 8.06
C MET A 204 -4.52 -8.54 8.40
N ALA A 205 -4.59 -7.60 7.44
CA ALA A 205 -5.34 -6.36 7.61
C ALA A 205 -6.82 -6.62 7.85
N TRP A 206 -7.43 -7.46 7.01
CA TRP A 206 -8.86 -7.79 7.10
C TRP A 206 -9.25 -8.40 8.46
N ARG A 207 -8.50 -9.41 8.92
CA ARG A 207 -8.72 -10.05 10.21
C ARG A 207 -8.37 -9.19 11.40
N GLY A 208 -7.29 -8.39 11.26
CA GLY A 208 -6.83 -7.45 12.28
C GLY A 208 -7.63 -6.14 12.32
N ARG A 209 -8.48 -5.88 11.33
CA ARG A 209 -9.23 -4.61 11.16
C ARG A 209 -8.32 -3.37 11.23
N SER A 210 -7.09 -3.51 10.72
CA SER A 210 -6.05 -2.48 10.78
C SER A 210 -4.98 -2.73 9.71
N PHE A 211 -4.42 -1.65 9.16
CA PHE A 211 -3.24 -1.72 8.29
C PHE A 211 -1.91 -1.73 9.08
N VAL A 212 -1.95 -1.49 10.39
CA VAL A 212 -0.74 -1.36 11.23
C VAL A 212 0.12 -2.62 11.22
N GLY A 213 -0.49 -3.80 11.33
CA GLY A 213 0.25 -5.05 11.26
C GLY A 213 0.98 -5.25 9.93
N PRO A 214 0.31 -5.14 8.77
CA PRO A 214 0.95 -5.11 7.45
C PRO A 214 2.05 -4.06 7.32
N TRP A 215 1.83 -2.84 7.80
CA TRP A 215 2.83 -1.77 7.81
C TRP A 215 4.12 -2.18 8.53
N LEU A 216 3.99 -2.66 9.78
CA LEU A 216 5.14 -3.09 10.57
C LEU A 216 5.86 -4.27 9.91
N LEU A 217 5.11 -5.25 9.39
CA LEU A 217 5.70 -6.40 8.71
C LEU A 217 6.49 -5.98 7.46
N HIS A 218 5.89 -5.13 6.62
CA HIS A 218 6.54 -4.69 5.39
C HIS A 218 7.78 -3.83 5.66
N TRP A 219 7.71 -2.93 6.63
CA TRP A 219 8.86 -2.15 7.08
C TRP A 219 9.99 -3.03 7.60
N LEU A 220 9.69 -3.99 8.50
CA LEU A 220 10.69 -4.92 9.04
C LEU A 220 11.30 -5.80 7.95
N ALA A 221 10.48 -6.27 7.01
CA ALA A 221 10.93 -7.11 5.91
C ALA A 221 11.89 -6.36 4.97
N ALA A 222 11.54 -5.16 4.54
CA ALA A 222 12.38 -4.34 3.67
C ALA A 222 13.68 -3.92 4.36
N THR A 223 13.58 -3.54 5.63
CA THR A 223 14.74 -3.22 6.47
C THR A 223 15.68 -4.40 6.62
N ALA A 224 15.16 -5.59 6.92
CA ALA A 224 15.96 -6.81 7.04
C ALA A 224 16.70 -7.13 5.74
N MET A 225 16.05 -7.00 4.58
CA MET A 225 16.68 -7.21 3.28
C MET A 225 17.83 -6.24 3.04
N ASP A 226 17.63 -4.93 3.26
CA ASP A 226 18.69 -3.92 3.14
C ASP A 226 19.88 -4.26 4.06
N LEU A 227 19.61 -4.60 5.34
CA LEU A 227 20.66 -4.92 6.32
C LEU A 227 21.41 -6.21 5.98
N PHE A 228 20.73 -7.26 5.53
CA PHE A 228 21.41 -8.52 5.15
C PHE A 228 22.34 -8.30 3.96
N VAL A 229 21.95 -7.50 2.97
CA VAL A 229 22.84 -7.18 1.83
C VAL A 229 24.02 -6.30 2.24
N VAL A 230 23.83 -5.38 3.21
CA VAL A 230 24.89 -4.47 3.68
C VAL A 230 25.91 -5.20 4.55
N PHE A 231 25.45 -5.93 5.57
CA PHE A 231 26.31 -6.48 6.61
C PHE A 231 26.73 -7.92 6.39
N TRP A 232 26.11 -8.59 5.42
CA TRP A 232 26.44 -9.98 5.10
C TRP A 232 26.60 -10.20 3.59
N PRO A 233 27.51 -9.47 2.92
CA PRO A 233 27.73 -9.65 1.49
C PRO A 233 28.38 -11.01 1.21
N LEU A 234 28.05 -11.64 0.06
CA LEU A 234 28.66 -12.89 -0.40
C LEU A 234 30.16 -12.74 -0.73
N HIS A 235 30.54 -11.54 -1.19
CA HIS A 235 31.93 -11.20 -1.50
C HIS A 235 32.26 -9.86 -0.83
N PRO A 236 33.49 -9.72 -0.27
CA PRO A 236 33.96 -8.42 0.20
C PRO A 236 33.88 -7.42 -0.97
N ARG A 237 33.31 -6.27 -0.69
CA ARG A 237 33.19 -5.16 -1.66
C ARG A 237 34.46 -4.34 -1.69
#